data_d80451a0e04611e45bacee72e362134f
#
_entry.id   d80451a0e04611e45bacee72e362134f
#
_cell.length_a   1.000
_cell.length_b   1.000
_cell.length_c   1.000
_cell.angle_alpha   90.00
_cell.angle_beta   90.00
_cell.angle_gamma   90.00
#
_symmetry.space_group_name_H-M   'P 1'
#
loop_
_entity.id
_entity.type
_entity.pdbx_description
1 polymer ?
#
loop_
_entity_poly.entity_id
_entity_poly.type
_entity_poly.pdbx_seq_one_letter_code
_entity_poly.pdbx_strand_id
1 'polypeptide(L)'
;MSRKPAENPPLFPEEPLAEVAYCHDGSLEGLLSAVFEAYARREDPQDVARADVLQPRLGQTVRVIETNEEHAVRVRRGIRRACGDAAYDAVKHASLSDHPDAGTIVYRFIRYAMAQNRPHDCSGCKRRGTCGGACGKFACTGKARRSVLGDLAHPAVEPL
;
A
#
# COMPACT_ATOMS: atom_id res chain seq x y z
N MET A 1 23.92 -30.96 -35.82
CA MET A 1 22.98 -30.37 -34.84
C MET A 1 23.80 -29.78 -33.68
N SER A 2 24.13 -28.49 -33.79
CA SER A 2 24.92 -27.78 -32.77
C SER A 2 23.98 -27.34 -31.65
N ARG A 3 24.19 -27.88 -30.45
CA ARG A 3 23.53 -27.39 -29.24
C ARG A 3 24.11 -26.01 -28.86
N LYS A 4 23.26 -24.98 -28.85
CA LYS A 4 23.59 -23.69 -28.25
C LYS A 4 24.00 -23.92 -26.78
N PRO A 5 25.12 -23.33 -26.32
CA PRO A 5 25.43 -23.37 -24.91
C PRO A 5 24.31 -22.69 -24.12
N ALA A 6 23.89 -23.30 -23.02
CA ALA A 6 22.93 -22.72 -22.10
C ALA A 6 23.58 -21.47 -21.49
N GLU A 7 23.02 -20.32 -21.81
CA GLU A 7 23.39 -19.04 -21.21
C GLU A 7 22.95 -19.10 -19.74
N ASN A 8 23.91 -19.19 -18.83
CA ASN A 8 23.62 -19.14 -17.40
C ASN A 8 23.01 -17.77 -17.09
N PRO A 9 21.88 -17.70 -16.38
CA PRO A 9 21.36 -16.41 -15.93
C PRO A 9 22.42 -15.72 -15.05
N PRO A 10 22.53 -14.38 -15.15
CA PRO A 10 23.51 -13.64 -14.36
C PRO A 10 23.33 -13.92 -12.86
N LEU A 11 24.44 -14.14 -12.17
CA LEU A 11 24.45 -14.47 -10.74
C LEU A 11 23.94 -13.34 -9.85
N PHE A 12 23.86 -12.13 -10.41
CA PHE A 12 23.33 -10.94 -9.74
C PHE A 12 22.27 -10.31 -10.63
N PRO A 13 21.13 -9.85 -10.08
CA PRO A 13 20.15 -9.11 -10.86
C PRO A 13 20.84 -7.89 -11.49
N GLU A 14 20.74 -7.78 -12.80
CA GLU A 14 21.19 -6.61 -13.54
C GLU A 14 20.33 -5.43 -13.10
N GLU A 15 20.94 -4.49 -12.42
CA GLU A 15 20.44 -3.26 -11.82
C GLU A 15 19.60 -3.43 -10.54
N PRO A 16 20.11 -2.89 -9.42
CA PRO A 16 19.26 -2.73 -8.25
C PRO A 16 18.10 -1.79 -8.67
N LEU A 17 16.86 -2.26 -8.46
CA LEU A 17 15.69 -1.40 -8.57
C LEU A 17 16.01 -0.12 -7.79
N ALA A 18 16.01 1.04 -8.47
CA ALA A 18 16.35 2.30 -7.84
C ALA A 18 15.45 2.47 -6.60
N GLU A 19 16.03 2.33 -5.41
CA GLU A 19 15.28 2.52 -4.17
C GLU A 19 14.82 3.97 -4.11
N VAL A 20 13.52 4.16 -3.93
CA VAL A 20 12.92 5.48 -3.87
C VAL A 20 12.36 5.72 -2.47
N ALA A 21 12.65 6.87 -1.91
CA ALA A 21 12.03 7.36 -0.69
C ALA A 21 11.15 8.58 -1.00
N TYR A 22 9.98 8.62 -0.42
CA TYR A 22 9.07 9.75 -0.51
C TYR A 22 9.11 10.55 0.79
N CYS A 23 9.29 11.86 0.62
CA CYS A 23 9.35 12.82 1.71
C CYS A 23 8.12 13.71 1.66
N HIS A 24 7.37 13.82 2.77
CA HIS A 24 6.20 14.68 2.89
C HIS A 24 6.32 15.64 4.08
N ASP A 25 5.42 16.61 4.18
CA ASP A 25 5.43 17.69 5.18
C ASP A 25 5.02 17.27 6.61
N GLY A 26 4.66 16.00 6.80
CA GLY A 26 4.20 15.48 8.10
C GLY A 26 2.70 15.58 8.32
N SER A 27 1.96 16.24 7.44
CA SER A 27 0.50 16.26 7.48
C SER A 27 -0.11 14.95 6.98
N LEU A 28 -1.35 14.66 7.40
CA LEU A 28 -2.11 13.53 6.85
C LEU A 28 -2.33 13.71 5.34
N GLU A 29 -2.63 14.93 4.93
CA GLU A 29 -2.84 15.29 3.52
C GLU A 29 -1.58 15.07 2.70
N GLY A 30 -0.40 15.42 3.23
CA GLY A 30 0.91 15.16 2.61
C GLY A 30 1.18 13.67 2.47
N LEU A 31 0.92 12.88 3.51
CA LEU A 31 1.06 11.44 3.47
C LEU A 31 0.11 10.81 2.42
N LEU A 32 -1.15 11.23 2.37
CA LEU A 32 -2.10 10.73 1.36
C LEU A 32 -1.72 11.19 -0.05
N SER A 33 -1.14 12.37 -0.21
CA SER A 33 -0.59 12.84 -1.48
C SER A 33 0.59 11.97 -1.93
N ALA A 34 1.46 11.56 -1.01
CA ALA A 34 2.55 10.61 -1.30
C ALA A 34 2.00 9.25 -1.77
N VAL A 35 0.95 8.75 -1.14
CA VAL A 35 0.26 7.53 -1.60
C VAL A 35 -0.27 7.72 -3.02
N PHE A 36 -0.93 8.84 -3.31
CA PHE A 36 -1.45 9.12 -4.65
C PHE A 36 -0.35 9.14 -5.70
N GLU A 37 0.76 9.84 -5.44
CA GLU A 37 1.90 9.94 -6.34
C GLU A 37 2.55 8.58 -6.61
N ALA A 38 2.66 7.72 -5.61
CA ALA A 38 3.17 6.37 -5.78
C ALA A 38 2.32 5.55 -6.77
N TYR A 39 0.99 5.67 -6.70
CA TYR A 39 0.09 5.03 -7.66
C TYR A 39 0.16 5.68 -9.05
N ALA A 40 0.20 7.01 -9.12
CA ALA A 40 0.24 7.75 -10.38
C ALA A 40 1.53 7.46 -11.16
N ARG A 41 2.66 7.39 -10.47
CA ARG A 41 3.98 7.11 -11.06
C ARG A 41 4.25 5.61 -11.23
N ARG A 42 3.42 4.74 -10.65
CA ARG A 42 3.64 3.29 -10.58
C ARG A 42 4.96 2.94 -9.89
N GLU A 43 5.35 3.75 -8.93
CA GLU A 43 6.53 3.53 -8.09
C GLU A 43 6.12 2.81 -6.80
N ASP A 44 7.08 2.13 -6.19
CA ASP A 44 6.93 1.48 -4.89
C ASP A 44 8.00 1.99 -3.93
N PRO A 45 7.79 3.17 -3.30
CA PRO A 45 8.76 3.72 -2.39
C PRO A 45 9.03 2.76 -1.23
N GLN A 46 10.31 2.57 -0.92
CA GLN A 46 10.75 1.75 0.20
C GLN A 46 10.46 2.44 1.52
N ASP A 47 10.60 3.77 1.52
CA ASP A 47 10.36 4.61 2.67
C ASP A 47 9.42 5.77 2.30
N VAL A 48 8.44 6.02 3.17
CA VAL A 48 7.56 7.19 3.11
C VAL A 48 7.61 7.83 4.48
N ALA A 49 8.24 9.00 4.60
CA ALA A 49 8.48 9.62 5.89
C ALA A 49 8.39 11.15 5.82
N ARG A 50 8.26 11.75 6.99
CA ARG A 50 8.34 13.21 7.13
C ARG A 50 9.77 13.69 6.87
N ALA A 51 9.90 14.94 6.45
CA ALA A 51 11.18 15.55 6.12
C ALA A 51 12.17 15.57 7.30
N ASP A 52 11.66 15.70 8.52
CA ASP A 52 12.46 15.77 9.75
C ASP A 52 12.97 14.43 10.25
N VAL A 53 12.38 13.32 9.77
CA VAL A 53 12.71 11.94 10.22
C VAL A 53 13.37 11.10 9.12
N LEU A 54 13.19 11.48 7.85
CA LEU A 54 13.70 10.70 6.73
C LEU A 54 15.23 10.65 6.74
N GLN A 55 15.77 9.44 6.80
CA GLN A 55 17.20 9.18 6.67
C GLN A 55 17.44 8.38 5.39
N PRO A 56 17.80 9.05 4.28
CA PRO A 56 18.01 8.36 3.02
C PRO A 56 19.19 7.38 3.10
N ARG A 57 19.01 6.23 2.47
CA ARG A 57 20.08 5.24 2.33
C ARG A 57 21.00 5.62 1.18
N LEU A 58 22.21 5.08 1.21
CA LEU A 58 23.18 5.28 0.12
C LEU A 58 22.57 4.73 -1.20
N GLY A 59 22.53 5.58 -2.22
CA GLY A 59 21.96 5.22 -3.53
C GLY A 59 20.44 5.37 -3.64
N GLN A 60 19.75 5.73 -2.56
CA GLN A 60 18.31 5.95 -2.56
C GLN A 60 17.96 7.31 -3.17
N THR A 61 17.00 7.34 -4.08
CA THR A 61 16.46 8.58 -4.65
C THR A 61 15.38 9.16 -3.76
N VAL A 62 15.56 10.36 -3.23
CA VAL A 62 14.55 11.06 -2.44
C VAL A 62 13.67 11.91 -3.34
N ARG A 63 12.35 11.72 -3.24
CA ARG A 63 11.35 12.58 -3.87
C ARG A 63 10.59 13.36 -2.81
N VAL A 64 10.64 14.66 -2.89
CA VAL A 64 9.81 15.55 -2.08
C VAL A 64 8.42 15.62 -2.72
N ILE A 65 7.40 15.27 -1.96
CA ILE A 65 6.01 15.27 -2.40
C ILE A 65 5.31 16.50 -1.84
N GLU A 66 4.83 17.34 -2.73
CA GLU A 66 4.02 18.49 -2.36
C GLU A 66 2.61 18.03 -1.93
N THR A 67 2.13 18.63 -0.85
CA THR A 67 0.78 18.37 -0.35
C THR A 67 -0.26 18.90 -1.32
N ASN A 68 -1.13 18.02 -1.79
CA ASN A 68 -2.22 18.33 -2.68
C ASN A 68 -3.54 17.81 -2.10
N GLU A 69 -4.45 18.72 -1.75
CA GLU A 69 -5.70 18.37 -1.11
C GLU A 69 -6.61 17.52 -2.00
N GLU A 70 -6.62 17.76 -3.32
CA GLU A 70 -7.43 16.96 -4.24
C GLU A 70 -6.95 15.51 -4.29
N HIS A 71 -5.63 15.30 -4.32
CA HIS A 71 -5.02 13.98 -4.26
C HIS A 71 -5.36 13.27 -2.95
N ALA A 72 -5.23 13.97 -1.82
CA ALA A 72 -5.57 13.44 -0.50
C ALA A 72 -7.04 13.05 -0.40
N VAL A 73 -7.95 13.88 -0.89
CA VAL A 73 -9.40 13.59 -0.94
C VAL A 73 -9.70 12.36 -1.79
N ARG A 74 -9.03 12.19 -2.93
CA ARG A 74 -9.21 11.00 -3.79
C ARG A 74 -8.76 9.73 -3.09
N VAL A 75 -7.60 9.74 -2.44
CA VAL A 75 -7.08 8.58 -1.67
C VAL A 75 -8.01 8.27 -0.50
N ARG A 76 -8.43 9.28 0.27
CA ARG A 76 -9.40 9.13 1.37
C ARG A 76 -10.68 8.44 0.92
N ARG A 77 -11.26 8.90 -0.19
CA ARG A 77 -12.45 8.26 -0.78
C ARG A 77 -12.17 6.82 -1.19
N GLY A 78 -11.00 6.56 -1.77
CA GLY A 78 -10.56 5.23 -2.16
C GLY A 78 -10.49 4.28 -0.96
N ILE A 79 -9.85 4.69 0.13
CA ILE A 79 -9.75 3.91 1.37
C ILE A 79 -11.14 3.62 1.94
N ARG A 80 -11.97 4.64 2.11
CA ARG A 80 -13.33 4.47 2.65
C ARG A 80 -14.18 3.54 1.80
N ARG A 81 -14.11 3.68 0.48
CA ARG A 81 -14.86 2.83 -0.44
C ARG A 81 -14.38 1.38 -0.44
N ALA A 82 -13.06 1.17 -0.42
CA ALA A 82 -12.46 -0.16 -0.47
C ALA A 82 -12.48 -0.87 0.88
N CYS A 83 -12.12 -0.16 1.95
CA CYS A 83 -11.81 -0.74 3.27
C CYS A 83 -12.78 -0.33 4.37
N GLY A 84 -13.59 0.72 4.14
CA GLY A 84 -14.54 1.27 5.12
C GLY A 84 -13.97 2.38 5.99
N ASP A 85 -14.83 3.00 6.80
CA ASP A 85 -14.48 4.15 7.65
C ASP A 85 -13.49 3.77 8.77
N ALA A 86 -13.64 2.60 9.36
CA ALA A 86 -12.74 2.12 10.40
C ALA A 86 -11.29 2.02 9.93
N ALA A 87 -11.06 1.61 8.68
CA ALA A 87 -9.72 1.57 8.10
C ALA A 87 -9.14 2.98 7.91
N TYR A 88 -9.97 3.93 7.50
CA TYR A 88 -9.54 5.32 7.40
C TYR A 88 -9.24 5.94 8.76
N ASP A 89 -10.03 5.63 9.79
CA ASP A 89 -9.77 6.07 11.16
C ASP A 89 -8.45 5.49 11.68
N ALA A 90 -8.15 4.24 11.40
CA ALA A 90 -6.85 3.64 11.72
C ALA A 90 -5.69 4.37 11.02
N VAL A 91 -5.85 4.73 9.75
CA VAL A 91 -4.86 5.54 9.02
C VAL A 91 -4.63 6.88 9.68
N LYS A 92 -5.69 7.59 10.08
CA LYS A 92 -5.57 8.88 10.80
C LYS A 92 -4.80 8.72 12.12
N HIS A 93 -5.15 7.72 12.92
CA HIS A 93 -4.45 7.50 14.20
C HIS A 93 -2.98 7.15 13.98
N ALA A 94 -2.67 6.27 13.01
CA ALA A 94 -1.30 5.89 12.72
C ALA A 94 -0.46 7.06 12.17
N SER A 95 -1.07 7.98 11.42
CA SER A 95 -0.36 9.17 10.90
C SER A 95 0.02 10.18 11.99
N LEU A 96 -0.62 10.12 13.16
CA LEU A 96 -0.28 10.96 14.32
C LEU A 96 0.83 10.35 15.19
N SER A 97 1.32 9.16 14.84
CA SER A 97 2.40 8.51 15.57
C SER A 97 3.74 9.20 15.33
N ASP A 98 4.52 9.35 16.38
CA ASP A 98 5.91 9.86 16.30
C ASP A 98 6.91 8.79 15.84
N HIS A 99 6.44 7.56 15.55
CA HIS A 99 7.30 6.50 15.06
C HIS A 99 7.90 6.86 13.70
N PRO A 100 9.22 6.72 13.49
CA PRO A 100 9.88 7.12 12.25
C PRO A 100 9.31 6.41 11.01
N ASP A 101 8.88 5.16 11.16
CA ASP A 101 8.33 4.37 10.05
C ASP A 101 6.81 4.48 9.89
N ALA A 102 6.13 5.34 10.66
CA ALA A 102 4.68 5.45 10.64
C ALA A 102 4.14 5.70 9.22
N GLY A 103 4.76 6.60 8.46
CA GLY A 103 4.37 6.89 7.08
C GLY A 103 4.52 5.68 6.16
N THR A 104 5.63 4.96 6.27
CA THR A 104 5.89 3.73 5.50
C THR A 104 4.88 2.63 5.83
N ILE A 105 4.58 2.45 7.11
CA ILE A 105 3.59 1.46 7.59
C ILE A 105 2.21 1.78 7.03
N VAL A 106 1.78 3.05 7.13
CA VAL A 106 0.50 3.52 6.59
C VAL A 106 0.43 3.33 5.07
N TYR A 107 1.49 3.69 4.34
CA TYR A 107 1.58 3.49 2.91
C TYR A 107 1.40 2.01 2.52
N ARG A 108 2.16 1.12 3.16
CA ARG A 108 2.08 -0.34 2.91
C ARG A 108 0.71 -0.91 3.25
N PHE A 109 0.12 -0.45 4.37
CA PHE A 109 -1.23 -0.82 4.75
C PHE A 109 -2.25 -0.43 3.68
N ILE A 110 -2.22 0.82 3.21
CA ILE A 110 -3.16 1.29 2.17
C ILE A 110 -2.98 0.48 0.88
N ARG A 111 -1.73 0.24 0.46
CA ARG A 111 -1.45 -0.58 -0.73
C ARG A 111 -2.01 -1.98 -0.61
N TYR A 112 -1.73 -2.65 0.51
CA TYR A 112 -2.24 -4.00 0.77
C TYR A 112 -3.77 -4.02 0.80
N ALA A 113 -4.37 -3.13 1.57
CA ALA A 113 -5.81 -3.07 1.72
C ALA A 113 -6.54 -2.79 0.40
N MET A 114 -6.02 -1.88 -0.42
CA MET A 114 -6.59 -1.59 -1.74
C MET A 114 -6.38 -2.73 -2.74
N ALA A 115 -5.27 -3.46 -2.65
CA ALA A 115 -5.03 -4.63 -3.50
C ALA A 115 -5.99 -5.77 -3.19
N GLN A 116 -6.29 -6.01 -1.91
CA GLN A 116 -7.24 -7.06 -1.48
C GLN A 116 -8.69 -6.72 -1.83
N ASN A 117 -9.02 -5.45 -1.92
CA ASN A 117 -10.38 -4.98 -2.18
C ASN A 117 -10.64 -4.60 -3.64
N ARG A 118 -9.80 -5.04 -4.57
CA ARG A 118 -10.09 -4.90 -6.00
C ARG A 118 -11.41 -5.57 -6.32
N PRO A 119 -12.31 -4.92 -7.06
CA PRO A 119 -13.55 -5.55 -7.48
C PRO A 119 -13.20 -6.81 -8.25
N HIS A 120 -13.73 -7.94 -7.77
CA HIS A 120 -13.58 -9.20 -8.48
C HIS A 120 -14.41 -9.14 -9.77
N ASP A 121 -13.79 -9.54 -10.87
CA ASP A 121 -14.53 -9.73 -12.11
C ASP A 121 -15.48 -10.94 -11.95
N CYS A 122 -16.73 -10.62 -11.72
CA CYS A 122 -17.81 -11.61 -11.63
C CYS A 122 -18.48 -11.87 -12.99
N SER A 123 -17.86 -11.49 -14.10
CA SER A 123 -18.47 -11.66 -15.44
C SER A 123 -18.82 -13.11 -15.76
N GLY A 124 -18.04 -14.06 -15.27
CA GLY A 124 -18.26 -15.50 -15.40
C GLY A 124 -19.01 -16.16 -14.21
N CYS A 125 -19.45 -15.38 -13.23
CA CYS A 125 -20.07 -15.94 -12.02
C CYS A 125 -21.59 -16.14 -12.21
N LYS A 126 -22.07 -17.39 -12.06
CA LYS A 126 -23.50 -17.74 -12.14
C LYS A 126 -24.35 -17.09 -11.04
N ARG A 127 -23.75 -16.57 -9.96
CA ARG A 127 -24.40 -15.91 -8.82
C ARG A 127 -24.20 -14.39 -8.81
N ARG A 128 -23.92 -13.80 -9.95
CA ARG A 128 -23.73 -12.35 -10.07
C ARG A 128 -24.96 -11.61 -9.51
N GLY A 129 -24.73 -10.75 -8.53
CA GLY A 129 -25.75 -9.92 -7.90
C GLY A 129 -26.50 -10.55 -6.73
N THR A 130 -26.44 -11.88 -6.52
CA THR A 130 -27.18 -12.56 -5.45
C THR A 130 -26.30 -13.21 -4.38
N CYS A 131 -24.97 -13.24 -4.59
CA CYS A 131 -24.07 -13.98 -3.69
C CYS A 131 -23.74 -13.24 -2.38
N GLY A 132 -24.12 -12.00 -2.20
CA GLY A 132 -23.81 -11.22 -0.99
C GLY A 132 -22.33 -11.18 -0.62
N GLY A 133 -21.42 -11.49 -1.55
CA GLY A 133 -20.00 -11.63 -1.27
C GLY A 133 -19.55 -13.01 -0.78
N ALA A 134 -20.43 -14.00 -0.73
CA ALA A 134 -20.18 -15.33 -0.14
C ALA A 134 -19.64 -16.37 -1.13
N CYS A 135 -18.97 -15.97 -2.22
CA CYS A 135 -18.56 -16.92 -3.27
C CYS A 135 -17.31 -17.77 -2.93
N GLY A 136 -16.80 -17.75 -1.73
CA GLY A 136 -15.67 -18.60 -1.32
C GLY A 136 -14.34 -18.33 -2.05
N LYS A 137 -14.34 -17.55 -3.12
CA LYS A 137 -13.15 -17.03 -3.77
C LYS A 137 -12.77 -15.74 -3.05
N PHE A 138 -11.57 -15.64 -2.59
CA PHE A 138 -10.98 -14.58 -1.74
C PHE A 138 -11.20 -13.13 -2.21
N ALA A 139 -11.93 -12.91 -3.27
CA ALA A 139 -12.05 -11.63 -3.95
C ALA A 139 -13.45 -11.00 -3.85
N CYS A 140 -14.40 -11.59 -3.16
CA CYS A 140 -15.69 -10.94 -2.93
C CYS A 140 -15.59 -10.01 -1.73
N THR A 141 -15.76 -8.73 -1.98
CA THR A 141 -15.53 -7.56 -1.11
C THR A 141 -16.15 -7.61 0.30
N GLY A 142 -17.06 -8.52 0.61
CA GLY A 142 -17.69 -8.60 1.93
C GLY A 142 -16.86 -9.30 3.02
N LYS A 143 -16.04 -10.31 2.67
CA LYS A 143 -15.24 -11.08 3.65
C LYS A 143 -13.82 -10.55 3.81
N ALA A 144 -13.22 -9.99 2.76
CA ALA A 144 -11.88 -9.43 2.81
C ALA A 144 -11.80 -8.23 3.78
N ARG A 145 -12.88 -7.45 3.91
CA ARG A 145 -12.93 -6.31 4.85
C ARG A 145 -12.76 -6.70 6.32
N ARG A 146 -13.19 -7.90 6.72
CA ARG A 146 -13.10 -8.35 8.12
C ARG A 146 -11.75 -8.95 8.47
N SER A 147 -11.10 -9.63 7.52
CA SER A 147 -9.80 -10.25 7.79
C SER A 147 -8.69 -9.22 7.88
N VAL A 148 -8.66 -8.22 7.01
CA VAL A 148 -7.62 -7.18 7.04
C VAL A 148 -7.67 -6.36 8.33
N LEU A 149 -8.87 -6.04 8.83
CA LEU A 149 -9.03 -5.34 10.11
C LEU A 149 -8.77 -6.26 11.30
N GLY A 150 -9.07 -7.56 11.18
CA GLY A 150 -8.80 -8.55 12.22
C GLY A 150 -7.32 -8.75 12.48
N ASP A 151 -6.53 -8.84 11.41
CA ASP A 151 -5.09 -9.06 11.49
C ASP A 151 -4.33 -7.83 12.03
N LEU A 152 -4.88 -6.63 11.86
CA LEU A 152 -4.32 -5.39 12.40
C LEU A 152 -4.79 -5.05 13.81
N ALA A 153 -5.96 -5.56 14.22
CA ALA A 153 -6.51 -5.35 15.56
C ALA A 153 -5.87 -6.28 16.62
N HIS A 154 -5.16 -7.31 16.18
CA HIS A 154 -4.38 -8.19 17.04
C HIS A 154 -2.90 -8.13 16.66
N PRO A 155 -2.12 -7.13 17.14
CA PRO A 155 -0.70 -7.35 17.25
C PRO A 155 -0.57 -8.56 18.19
N ALA A 156 0.11 -9.60 17.72
CA ALA A 156 0.51 -10.70 18.58
C ALA A 156 1.44 -10.14 19.66
N VAL A 157 0.84 -9.74 20.78
CA VAL A 157 1.55 -9.54 22.02
C VAL A 157 1.78 -10.95 22.54
N GLU A 158 2.92 -11.53 22.21
CA GLU A 158 3.41 -12.68 22.93
C GLU A 158 3.67 -12.24 24.35
N PRO A 159 3.06 -12.89 25.37
CA PRO A 159 3.40 -12.63 26.76
C PRO A 159 4.81 -13.13 27.01
N LEU A 160 5.66 -12.26 27.56
CA LEU A 160 6.93 -12.63 28.18
C LEU A 160 6.71 -13.56 29.37
#